data_422ae5c022b6382dc7b7e0673f6827e7
#
_entry.id   422ae5c022b6382dc7b7e0673f6827e7
#
_cell.length_a   1.000
_cell.length_b   1.000
_cell.length_c   1.000
_cell.angle_alpha   90.00
_cell.angle_beta   90.00
_cell.angle_gamma   90.00
#
_symmetry.space_group_name_H-M   'P 1'
#
loop_
_entity.id
_entity.type
_entity.pdbx_description
1 polymer ?
#
loop_
_entity_poly.entity_id
_entity_poly.type
_entity_poly.pdbx_seq_one_letter_code
_entity_poly.pdbx_strand_id
1 'polypeptide(L)'
;MRTRLFTGLILLIANIMMVTAMPIHATESEDQKLYLKRLKYEFDNRTFAYLGMKKAAQVLKNKPAGVFYQAYYDLEVVNQEIYQRSADALNFDYEANWFTRFRGHASGFVTHFVTFSPESLIKIIVPYIPKLEQLRDLADPRYQAFFAYIVAQEQAQLEASQVAKDEGWEQGALVLQAFVDGIDVDKVAASSDAK
;
A
#
# COMPACT_ATOMS: atom_id res chain seq x y z
N MET A 1 95.48 10.71 9.42
CA MET A 1 94.62 10.95 8.27
C MET A 1 93.16 10.62 8.72
N ARG A 2 92.33 11.66 8.75
CA ARG A 2 90.98 11.57 9.33
C ARG A 2 89.93 11.57 8.21
N THR A 3 89.17 10.52 8.10
CA THR A 3 88.05 10.41 7.16
C THR A 3 86.74 10.65 7.96
N ARG A 4 86.02 11.68 7.59
CA ARG A 4 84.74 12.03 8.20
C ARG A 4 83.61 11.38 7.36
N LEU A 5 82.84 10.55 8.05
CA LEU A 5 81.55 10.02 7.53
C LEU A 5 80.49 11.11 7.65
N PHE A 6 79.85 11.40 6.52
CA PHE A 6 78.61 12.20 6.47
C PHE A 6 77.40 11.23 6.49
N THR A 7 76.67 11.28 7.57
CA THR A 7 75.38 10.55 7.69
C THR A 7 74.28 11.47 7.20
N GLY A 8 73.75 11.16 6.03
CA GLY A 8 72.56 11.88 5.49
C GLY A 8 71.30 11.28 6.08
N LEU A 9 70.58 12.09 6.87
CA LEU A 9 69.27 11.78 7.44
C LEU A 9 68.21 12.09 6.37
N ILE A 10 67.62 11.06 5.79
CA ILE A 10 66.46 11.19 4.89
C ILE A 10 65.21 11.23 5.73
N LEU A 11 64.61 12.39 5.89
CA LEU A 11 63.27 12.53 6.48
C LEU A 11 62.20 12.10 5.45
N LEU A 12 61.65 10.92 5.66
CA LEU A 12 60.49 10.48 4.88
C LEU A 12 59.21 11.05 5.51
N ILE A 13 58.69 12.12 4.92
CA ILE A 13 57.39 12.69 5.31
C ILE A 13 56.31 11.80 4.71
N ALA A 14 55.73 10.90 5.51
CA ALA A 14 54.53 10.17 5.18
C ALA A 14 53.33 11.12 5.29
N ASN A 15 52.85 11.64 4.15
CA ASN A 15 51.55 12.30 4.07
C ASN A 15 50.45 11.26 4.24
N ILE A 16 49.97 11.09 5.45
CA ILE A 16 48.71 10.34 5.70
C ILE A 16 47.57 11.26 5.23
N MET A 17 47.13 11.07 3.99
CA MET A 17 45.81 11.58 3.57
C MET A 17 44.74 10.87 4.39
N MET A 18 44.26 11.48 5.45
CA MET A 18 43.01 11.13 6.09
C MET A 18 41.89 11.44 5.08
N VAL A 19 41.51 10.48 4.28
CA VAL A 19 40.25 10.51 3.58
C VAL A 19 39.15 10.36 4.64
N THR A 20 38.66 11.51 5.11
CA THR A 20 37.42 11.55 5.88
C THR A 20 36.32 11.06 4.94
N ALA A 21 35.92 9.80 5.08
CA ALA A 21 34.73 9.29 4.47
C ALA A 21 33.56 10.14 5.01
N MET A 22 33.15 11.16 4.26
CA MET A 22 31.87 11.80 4.49
C MET A 22 30.81 10.73 4.40
N PRO A 23 29.88 10.61 5.37
CA PRO A 23 28.75 9.74 5.21
C PRO A 23 28.01 10.21 3.94
N ILE A 24 28.05 9.37 2.92
CA ILE A 24 27.20 9.53 1.74
C ILE A 24 25.78 9.33 2.29
N HIS A 25 25.12 10.42 2.65
CA HIS A 25 23.68 10.39 2.76
C HIS A 25 23.19 10.06 1.35
N ALA A 26 22.87 8.80 1.10
CA ALA A 26 22.22 8.38 -0.12
C ALA A 26 20.95 9.23 -0.24
N THR A 27 20.96 10.18 -1.16
CA THR A 27 19.79 11.01 -1.45
C THR A 27 18.75 10.03 -1.98
N GLU A 28 17.65 9.89 -1.25
CA GLU A 28 16.52 9.03 -1.64
C GLU A 28 16.12 9.40 -3.08
N SER A 29 16.05 8.39 -3.95
CA SER A 29 15.71 8.62 -5.35
C SER A 29 14.28 9.15 -5.47
N GLU A 30 13.97 9.86 -6.54
CA GLU A 30 12.61 10.35 -6.79
C GLU A 30 11.62 9.17 -6.90
N ASP A 31 12.05 8.03 -7.45
CA ASP A 31 11.24 6.80 -7.51
C ASP A 31 10.96 6.23 -6.12
N GLN A 32 11.95 6.25 -5.23
CA GLN A 32 11.78 5.81 -3.85
C GLN A 32 10.78 6.70 -3.09
N LYS A 33 10.88 8.00 -3.25
CA LYS A 33 9.92 8.95 -2.66
C LYS A 33 8.51 8.76 -3.21
N LEU A 34 8.40 8.54 -4.52
CA LEU A 34 7.12 8.29 -5.17
C LEU A 34 6.50 6.98 -4.69
N TYR A 35 7.31 5.91 -4.62
CA TYR A 35 6.90 4.62 -4.07
C TYR A 35 6.34 4.75 -2.66
N LEU A 36 7.10 5.33 -1.73
CA LEU A 36 6.68 5.49 -0.33
C LEU A 36 5.41 6.34 -0.20
N LYS A 37 5.32 7.42 -0.98
CA LYS A 37 4.12 8.27 -1.01
C LYS A 37 2.89 7.49 -1.47
N ARG A 38 3.01 6.67 -2.52
CA ARG A 38 1.90 5.86 -3.06
C ARG A 38 1.54 4.72 -2.13
N LEU A 39 2.55 4.05 -1.57
CA LEU A 39 2.35 2.98 -0.58
C LEU A 39 1.56 3.51 0.61
N LYS A 40 2.00 4.62 1.18
CA LYS A 40 1.28 5.26 2.29
C LYS A 40 -0.16 5.60 1.91
N TYR A 41 -0.37 6.18 0.74
CA TYR A 41 -1.70 6.54 0.27
C TYR A 41 -2.60 5.30 0.12
N GLU A 42 -2.07 4.19 -0.39
CA GLU A 42 -2.82 2.94 -0.53
C GLU A 42 -3.25 2.38 0.83
N PHE A 43 -2.34 2.30 1.79
CA PHE A 43 -2.66 1.85 3.15
C PHE A 43 -3.69 2.77 3.83
N ASP A 44 -3.54 4.07 3.68
CA ASP A 44 -4.52 5.06 4.16
C ASP A 44 -5.90 4.83 3.50
N ASN A 45 -5.94 4.55 2.18
CA ASN A 45 -7.17 4.31 1.43
C ASN A 45 -7.89 3.02 1.85
N ARG A 46 -7.14 1.92 2.07
CA ARG A 46 -7.74 0.64 2.52
C ARG A 46 -8.41 0.75 3.87
N THR A 47 -7.79 1.41 4.82
CA THR A 47 -8.48 1.59 6.11
C THR A 47 -9.69 2.50 6.00
N PHE A 48 -9.61 3.52 5.17
CA PHE A 48 -10.75 4.36 4.89
C PHE A 48 -11.90 3.54 4.26
N ALA A 49 -11.58 2.69 3.26
CA ALA A 49 -12.54 1.80 2.63
C ALA A 49 -13.16 0.82 3.65
N TYR A 50 -12.35 0.16 4.47
CA TYR A 50 -12.85 -0.73 5.54
C TYR A 50 -13.89 -0.06 6.43
N LEU A 51 -13.58 1.13 6.97
CA LEU A 51 -14.50 1.84 7.86
C LEU A 51 -15.75 2.34 7.13
N GLY A 52 -15.58 2.83 5.91
CA GLY A 52 -16.67 3.29 5.06
C GLY A 52 -17.64 2.18 4.70
N MET A 53 -17.11 1.03 4.24
CA MET A 53 -17.93 -0.12 3.83
C MET A 53 -18.60 -0.78 5.03
N LYS A 54 -17.91 -0.89 6.17
CA LYS A 54 -18.52 -1.34 7.43
C LYS A 54 -19.74 -0.51 7.79
N LYS A 55 -19.62 0.80 7.71
CA LYS A 55 -20.73 1.71 8.03
C LYS A 55 -21.85 1.61 7.00
N ALA A 56 -21.51 1.56 5.71
CA ALA A 56 -22.50 1.41 4.64
C ALA A 56 -23.28 0.10 4.76
N ALA A 57 -22.61 -1.03 5.00
CA ALA A 57 -23.24 -2.32 5.23
C ALA A 57 -24.24 -2.27 6.42
N GLN A 58 -23.86 -1.63 7.51
CA GLN A 58 -24.73 -1.47 8.68
C GLN A 58 -25.97 -0.63 8.38
N VAL A 59 -25.80 0.53 7.74
CA VAL A 59 -26.89 1.49 7.50
C VAL A 59 -27.84 0.99 6.41
N LEU A 60 -27.29 0.30 5.42
CA LEU A 60 -28.03 -0.20 4.25
C LEU A 60 -28.52 -1.65 4.40
N LYS A 61 -28.30 -2.29 5.54
CA LYS A 61 -28.62 -3.71 5.78
C LYS A 61 -30.00 -4.14 5.28
N ASN A 62 -31.01 -3.29 5.43
CA ASN A 62 -32.40 -3.56 5.02
C ASN A 62 -32.79 -2.83 3.73
N LYS A 63 -31.83 -2.43 2.91
CA LYS A 63 -32.03 -1.78 1.60
C LYS A 63 -31.50 -2.69 0.49
N PRO A 64 -31.96 -2.54 -0.76
CA PRO A 64 -31.45 -3.34 -1.87
C PRO A 64 -29.93 -3.27 -2.04
N ALA A 65 -29.32 -2.10 -1.78
CA ALA A 65 -27.86 -1.93 -1.84
C ALA A 65 -27.13 -2.63 -0.69
N GLY A 66 -27.81 -3.07 0.36
CA GLY A 66 -27.17 -3.63 1.55
C GLY A 66 -26.33 -4.88 1.27
N VAL A 67 -26.78 -5.74 0.35
CA VAL A 67 -26.06 -6.95 -0.05
C VAL A 67 -24.71 -6.60 -0.71
N PHE A 68 -24.66 -5.60 -1.57
CA PHE A 68 -23.46 -5.14 -2.22
C PHE A 68 -22.45 -4.56 -1.22
N TYR A 69 -22.90 -3.68 -0.34
CA TYR A 69 -22.04 -3.08 0.66
C TYR A 69 -21.57 -4.08 1.72
N GLN A 70 -22.35 -5.13 1.99
CA GLN A 70 -21.89 -6.24 2.84
C GLN A 70 -20.77 -7.01 2.15
N ALA A 71 -20.94 -7.42 0.90
CA ALA A 71 -19.90 -8.11 0.14
C ALA A 71 -18.62 -7.27 -0.01
N TYR A 72 -18.78 -5.96 -0.20
CA TYR A 72 -17.63 -5.05 -0.22
C TYR A 72 -16.93 -4.96 1.14
N TYR A 73 -17.69 -4.90 2.23
CA TYR A 73 -17.12 -4.93 3.58
C TYR A 73 -16.41 -6.26 3.88
N ASP A 74 -16.95 -7.39 3.42
CA ASP A 74 -16.32 -8.70 3.60
C ASP A 74 -14.96 -8.77 2.88
N LEU A 75 -14.84 -8.19 1.68
CA LEU A 75 -13.55 -8.00 1.02
C LEU A 75 -12.59 -7.15 1.86
N GLU A 76 -13.06 -6.04 2.44
CA GLU A 76 -12.21 -5.19 3.26
C GLU A 76 -11.79 -5.87 4.57
N VAL A 77 -12.57 -6.81 5.10
CA VAL A 77 -12.18 -7.64 6.25
C VAL A 77 -10.99 -8.54 5.88
N VAL A 78 -11.05 -9.21 4.73
CA VAL A 78 -9.91 -10.02 4.24
C VAL A 78 -8.68 -9.15 3.97
N ASN A 79 -8.89 -7.97 3.40
CA ASN A 79 -7.83 -6.99 3.17
C ASN A 79 -7.08 -6.61 4.47
N GLN A 80 -7.75 -6.52 5.63
CA GLN A 80 -7.07 -6.17 6.88
C GLN A 80 -5.91 -7.14 7.19
N GLU A 81 -6.14 -8.44 7.03
CA GLU A 81 -5.09 -9.45 7.27
C GLU A 81 -3.96 -9.34 6.24
N ILE A 82 -4.30 -9.26 4.95
CA ILE A 82 -3.31 -9.18 3.86
C ILE A 82 -2.42 -7.94 4.04
N TYR A 83 -3.02 -6.78 4.30
CA TYR A 83 -2.28 -5.53 4.43
C TYR A 83 -1.45 -5.48 5.71
N GLN A 84 -1.95 -6.04 6.83
CA GLN A 84 -1.17 -6.12 8.07
C GLN A 84 0.09 -6.96 7.85
N ARG A 85 -0.06 -8.19 7.33
CA ARG A 85 1.07 -9.09 7.05
C ARG A 85 2.05 -8.47 6.06
N SER A 86 1.54 -7.76 5.06
CA SER A 86 2.38 -7.09 4.07
C SER A 86 3.11 -5.87 4.63
N ALA A 87 2.50 -5.11 5.54
CA ALA A 87 3.17 -4.01 6.24
C ALA A 87 4.38 -4.52 7.03
N ASP A 88 4.18 -5.61 7.77
CA ASP A 88 5.25 -6.25 8.56
C ASP A 88 6.40 -6.72 7.65
N ALA A 89 6.09 -7.41 6.55
CA ALA A 89 7.08 -7.90 5.60
C ALA A 89 7.85 -6.78 4.88
N LEU A 90 7.16 -5.68 4.55
CA LEU A 90 7.74 -4.48 3.94
C LEU A 90 8.52 -3.61 4.95
N ASN A 91 8.50 -3.97 6.24
CA ASN A 91 9.00 -3.13 7.32
C ASN A 91 8.44 -1.70 7.23
N PHE A 92 7.15 -1.62 6.91
CA PHE A 92 6.43 -0.36 6.75
C PHE A 92 5.68 -0.05 8.04
N ASP A 93 6.16 0.94 8.78
CA ASP A 93 5.53 1.39 10.03
C ASP A 93 4.17 2.01 9.74
N TYR A 94 3.17 1.16 9.81
CA TYR A 94 1.79 1.47 9.50
C TYR A 94 0.95 1.70 10.77
N GLU A 95 1.35 1.15 11.92
CA GLU A 95 0.43 0.98 13.05
C GLU A 95 0.23 2.22 13.95
N ALA A 96 1.27 2.94 14.29
CA ALA A 96 1.21 3.70 15.53
C ALA A 96 0.49 5.06 15.47
N ASN A 97 0.51 5.78 14.34
CA ASN A 97 0.00 7.16 14.32
C ASN A 97 -1.22 7.38 13.43
N TRP A 98 -1.40 6.51 12.48
CA TRP A 98 -2.38 6.69 11.44
C TRP A 98 -3.80 6.30 11.87
N PHE A 99 -3.98 5.14 12.52
CA PHE A 99 -5.28 4.66 13.00
C PHE A 99 -5.91 5.64 14.01
N THR A 100 -5.11 6.24 14.86
CA THR A 100 -5.58 7.24 15.85
C THR A 100 -5.99 8.55 15.21
N ARG A 101 -5.22 9.06 14.22
CA ARG A 101 -5.57 10.26 13.46
C ARG A 101 -6.80 10.05 12.58
N PHE A 102 -6.90 8.89 11.97
CA PHE A 102 -8.02 8.57 11.10
C PHE A 102 -9.33 8.42 11.87
N ARG A 103 -9.33 7.82 13.06
CA ARG A 103 -10.54 7.75 13.92
C ARG A 103 -11.12 9.13 14.24
N GLY A 104 -10.29 10.15 14.40
CA GLY A 104 -10.73 11.53 14.63
C GLY A 104 -11.34 12.20 13.40
N HIS A 105 -10.86 11.87 12.20
CA HIS A 105 -11.34 12.48 10.94
C HIS A 105 -12.43 11.66 10.23
N ALA A 106 -12.50 10.35 10.45
CA ALA A 106 -13.43 9.45 9.76
C ALA A 106 -14.90 9.69 10.12
N SER A 107 -15.19 10.20 11.32
CA SER A 107 -16.58 10.41 11.75
C SER A 107 -17.36 11.37 10.84
N GLY A 108 -16.72 12.37 10.24
CA GLY A 108 -17.36 13.30 9.30
C GLY A 108 -17.38 12.80 7.83
N PHE A 109 -16.42 11.97 7.47
CA PHE A 109 -16.24 11.52 6.06
C PHE A 109 -17.05 10.26 5.73
N VAL A 110 -17.26 9.38 6.73
CA VAL A 110 -18.02 8.12 6.55
C VAL A 110 -19.48 8.39 6.18
N THR A 111 -20.05 9.50 6.58
CA THR A 111 -21.41 9.88 6.18
C THR A 111 -21.56 10.16 4.68
N HIS A 112 -20.48 10.53 3.99
CA HIS A 112 -20.50 10.77 2.54
C HIS A 112 -20.44 9.45 1.72
N PHE A 113 -19.81 8.39 2.27
CA PHE A 113 -19.73 7.08 1.60
C PHE A 113 -21.04 6.30 1.59
N VAL A 114 -21.90 6.54 2.56
CA VAL A 114 -23.20 5.83 2.68
C VAL A 114 -24.15 6.11 1.50
N THR A 115 -23.84 7.09 0.66
CA THR A 115 -24.68 7.50 -0.46
C THR A 115 -24.08 7.23 -1.84
N PHE A 116 -22.96 6.48 -1.92
CA PHE A 116 -22.38 6.21 -3.22
C PHE A 116 -23.27 5.29 -4.05
N SER A 117 -23.71 5.82 -5.18
CA SER A 117 -24.24 5.01 -6.26
C SER A 117 -23.09 4.23 -6.95
N PRO A 118 -23.39 3.15 -7.69
CA PRO A 118 -22.37 2.44 -8.48
C PRO A 118 -21.60 3.38 -9.40
N GLU A 119 -22.24 4.38 -10.01
CA GLU A 119 -21.58 5.37 -10.87
C GLU A 119 -20.56 6.23 -10.12
N SER A 120 -20.85 6.53 -8.86
CA SER A 120 -19.93 7.30 -8.00
C SER A 120 -18.71 6.47 -7.63
N LEU A 121 -18.88 5.19 -7.34
CA LEU A 121 -17.78 4.25 -7.11
C LEU A 121 -16.89 4.12 -8.35
N ILE A 122 -17.48 3.90 -9.52
CA ILE A 122 -16.77 3.82 -10.81
C ILE A 122 -15.91 5.07 -11.04
N LYS A 123 -16.47 6.27 -10.81
CA LYS A 123 -15.74 7.55 -10.99
C LYS A 123 -14.54 7.69 -10.06
N ILE A 124 -14.56 7.06 -8.88
CA ILE A 124 -13.47 7.09 -7.92
C ILE A 124 -12.41 6.04 -8.30
N ILE A 125 -12.84 4.84 -8.66
CA ILE A 125 -11.98 3.68 -8.89
C ILE A 125 -11.19 3.82 -10.20
N VAL A 126 -11.83 4.22 -11.30
CA VAL A 126 -11.20 4.31 -12.63
C VAL A 126 -9.90 5.12 -12.63
N PRO A 127 -9.82 6.35 -12.07
CA PRO A 127 -8.57 7.11 -12.04
C PRO A 127 -7.57 6.61 -10.97
N TYR A 128 -7.97 5.66 -10.13
CA TYR A 128 -7.12 5.13 -9.08
C TYR A 128 -6.28 3.94 -9.54
N ILE A 129 -6.82 3.05 -10.37
CA ILE A 129 -6.14 1.87 -10.89
C ILE A 129 -4.75 2.19 -11.49
N PRO A 130 -4.58 3.19 -12.39
CA PRO A 130 -3.26 3.52 -12.92
C PRO A 130 -2.22 3.92 -11.86
N LYS A 131 -2.67 4.45 -10.72
CA LYS A 131 -1.77 4.80 -9.61
C LYS A 131 -1.30 3.56 -8.86
N LEU A 132 -2.14 2.53 -8.76
CA LEU A 132 -1.78 1.25 -8.18
C LEU A 132 -0.86 0.45 -9.10
N GLU A 133 -1.10 0.48 -10.41
CA GLU A 133 -0.21 -0.11 -11.41
C GLU A 133 1.19 0.52 -11.33
N GLN A 134 1.27 1.84 -11.25
CA GLN A 134 2.55 2.52 -11.06
C GLN A 134 3.21 2.17 -9.70
N LEU A 135 2.44 2.00 -8.64
CA LEU A 135 2.96 1.53 -7.35
C LEU A 135 3.55 0.12 -7.48
N ARG A 136 2.83 -0.80 -8.13
CA ARG A 136 3.29 -2.15 -8.43
C ARG A 136 4.60 -2.15 -9.22
N ASP A 137 4.70 -1.29 -10.24
CA ASP A 137 5.85 -1.22 -11.13
C ASP A 137 7.09 -0.63 -10.44
N LEU A 138 6.91 0.16 -9.39
CA LEU A 138 7.99 0.70 -8.54
C LEU A 138 8.39 -0.24 -7.40
N ALA A 139 7.60 -1.27 -7.14
CA ALA A 139 7.80 -2.16 -5.99
C ALA A 139 8.93 -3.15 -6.21
N ASP A 140 9.53 -3.60 -5.10
CA ASP A 140 10.52 -4.69 -5.12
C ASP A 140 9.87 -5.98 -5.66
N PRO A 141 10.48 -6.66 -6.64
CA PRO A 141 9.96 -7.91 -7.21
C PRO A 141 9.64 -9.01 -6.18
N ARG A 142 10.31 -9.02 -5.03
CA ARG A 142 10.02 -9.96 -3.94
C ARG A 142 8.59 -9.88 -3.42
N TYR A 143 7.95 -8.72 -3.53
CA TYR A 143 6.60 -8.47 -3.05
C TYR A 143 5.56 -8.37 -4.18
N GLN A 144 5.92 -8.84 -5.38
CA GLN A 144 5.09 -8.72 -6.58
C GLN A 144 3.68 -9.31 -6.39
N ALA A 145 3.53 -10.40 -5.63
CA ALA A 145 2.23 -11.01 -5.38
C ALA A 145 1.27 -10.05 -4.66
N PHE A 146 1.76 -9.36 -3.61
CA PHE A 146 0.98 -8.35 -2.89
C PHE A 146 0.61 -7.17 -3.79
N PHE A 147 1.56 -6.63 -4.55
CA PHE A 147 1.28 -5.48 -5.41
C PHE A 147 0.40 -5.83 -6.62
N ALA A 148 0.46 -7.06 -7.12
CA ALA A 148 -0.49 -7.57 -8.11
C ALA A 148 -1.90 -7.70 -7.51
N TYR A 149 -2.00 -8.20 -6.27
CA TYR A 149 -3.25 -8.30 -5.55
C TYR A 149 -3.94 -6.96 -5.37
N ILE A 150 -3.24 -5.90 -4.94
CA ILE A 150 -3.86 -4.58 -4.74
C ILE A 150 -4.41 -3.97 -6.04
N VAL A 151 -3.84 -4.31 -7.19
CA VAL A 151 -4.40 -3.93 -8.50
C VAL A 151 -5.64 -4.78 -8.80
N ALA A 152 -5.55 -6.10 -8.62
CA ALA A 152 -6.63 -7.03 -8.92
C ALA A 152 -7.88 -6.77 -8.07
N GLN A 153 -7.73 -6.48 -6.77
CA GLN A 153 -8.86 -6.16 -5.91
C GLN A 153 -9.59 -4.88 -6.36
N GLU A 154 -8.84 -3.86 -6.78
CA GLU A 154 -9.46 -2.61 -7.24
C GLU A 154 -10.17 -2.81 -8.58
N GLN A 155 -9.63 -3.67 -9.45
CA GLN A 155 -10.30 -4.08 -10.69
C GLN A 155 -11.59 -4.85 -10.40
N ALA A 156 -11.58 -5.77 -9.42
CA ALA A 156 -12.78 -6.49 -8.99
C ALA A 156 -13.86 -5.53 -8.42
N GLN A 157 -13.45 -4.52 -7.66
CA GLN A 157 -14.37 -3.49 -7.15
C GLN A 157 -14.96 -2.64 -8.27
N LEU A 158 -14.16 -2.33 -9.31
CA LEU A 158 -14.64 -1.64 -10.50
C LEU A 158 -15.67 -2.49 -11.26
N GLU A 159 -15.35 -3.76 -11.53
CA GLU A 159 -16.25 -4.70 -12.21
C GLU A 159 -17.55 -4.86 -11.43
N ALA A 160 -17.46 -5.11 -10.14
CA ALA A 160 -18.63 -5.23 -9.28
C ALA A 160 -19.52 -3.97 -9.31
N SER A 161 -18.90 -2.79 -9.34
CA SER A 161 -19.64 -1.53 -9.43
C SER A 161 -20.30 -1.35 -10.81
N GLN A 162 -19.65 -1.79 -11.89
CA GLN A 162 -20.22 -1.78 -13.23
C GLN A 162 -21.41 -2.73 -13.34
N VAL A 163 -21.26 -3.97 -12.85
CA VAL A 163 -22.34 -4.97 -12.81
C VAL A 163 -23.49 -4.48 -11.92
N ALA A 164 -23.19 -3.90 -10.77
CA ALA A 164 -24.22 -3.34 -9.88
C ALA A 164 -25.01 -2.20 -10.56
N LYS A 165 -24.36 -1.38 -11.39
CA LYS A 165 -25.00 -0.33 -12.16
C LYS A 165 -25.92 -0.87 -13.25
N ASP A 166 -25.48 -1.89 -13.97
CA ASP A 166 -26.13 -2.36 -15.19
C ASP A 166 -27.16 -3.48 -14.91
N GLU A 167 -26.92 -4.33 -13.89
CA GLU A 167 -27.69 -5.53 -13.58
C GLU A 167 -28.29 -5.53 -12.15
N GLY A 168 -27.90 -4.57 -11.31
CA GLY A 168 -28.40 -4.41 -9.95
C GLY A 168 -27.42 -4.86 -8.87
N TRP A 169 -27.72 -4.46 -7.64
CA TRP A 169 -26.87 -4.60 -6.48
C TRP A 169 -26.47 -6.04 -6.14
N GLU A 170 -27.41 -6.96 -6.32
CA GLU A 170 -27.20 -8.39 -6.04
C GLU A 170 -26.16 -9.01 -6.97
N GLN A 171 -26.22 -8.68 -8.26
CA GLN A 171 -25.26 -9.17 -9.24
C GLN A 171 -23.86 -8.59 -9.00
N GLY A 172 -23.76 -7.29 -8.70
CA GLY A 172 -22.50 -6.70 -8.29
C GLY A 172 -21.91 -7.31 -7.02
N ALA A 173 -22.76 -7.69 -6.06
CA ALA A 173 -22.31 -8.37 -4.84
C ALA A 173 -21.71 -9.75 -5.14
N LEU A 174 -22.29 -10.51 -6.08
CA LEU A 174 -21.75 -11.82 -6.49
C LEU A 174 -20.33 -11.72 -7.07
N VAL A 175 -20.02 -10.64 -7.80
CA VAL A 175 -18.66 -10.41 -8.31
C VAL A 175 -17.66 -10.27 -7.15
N LEU A 176 -18.01 -9.48 -6.13
CA LEU A 176 -17.15 -9.31 -4.95
C LEU A 176 -17.00 -10.60 -4.15
N GLN A 177 -18.08 -11.34 -3.95
CA GLN A 177 -18.06 -12.63 -3.25
C GLN A 177 -17.17 -13.64 -3.98
N ALA A 178 -17.32 -13.77 -5.30
CA ALA A 178 -16.49 -14.66 -6.10
C ALA A 178 -15.01 -14.28 -6.04
N PHE A 179 -14.70 -12.99 -6.02
CA PHE A 179 -13.32 -12.52 -5.82
C PHE A 179 -12.80 -12.90 -4.43
N VAL A 180 -13.57 -12.67 -3.36
CA VAL A 180 -13.20 -13.01 -1.98
C VAL A 180 -12.96 -14.51 -1.83
N ASP A 181 -13.85 -15.35 -2.38
CA ASP A 181 -13.74 -16.80 -2.33
C ASP A 181 -12.49 -17.35 -3.05
N GLY A 182 -11.97 -16.59 -4.01
CA GLY A 182 -10.75 -16.92 -4.74
C GLY A 182 -9.45 -16.47 -4.07
N ILE A 183 -9.50 -15.73 -2.95
CA ILE A 183 -8.31 -15.20 -2.28
C ILE A 183 -7.62 -16.30 -1.47
N ASP A 184 -6.34 -16.51 -1.77
CA ASP A 184 -5.42 -17.28 -0.93
C ASP A 184 -4.49 -16.28 -0.22
N VAL A 185 -4.80 -15.96 1.04
CA VAL A 185 -4.09 -14.95 1.84
C VAL A 185 -2.59 -15.26 1.93
N ASP A 186 -2.22 -16.54 2.05
CA ASP A 186 -0.82 -16.94 2.17
C ASP A 186 -0.01 -16.73 0.88
N LYS A 187 -0.69 -16.73 -0.27
CA LYS A 187 -0.05 -16.46 -1.56
C LYS A 187 0.04 -14.99 -1.91
N VAL A 188 -0.94 -14.19 -1.47
CA VAL A 188 -1.03 -12.78 -1.88
C VAL A 188 -0.41 -11.82 -0.88
N ALA A 189 -0.41 -12.13 0.41
CA ALA A 189 0.27 -11.32 1.40
C ALA A 189 1.78 -11.36 1.19
N ALA A 190 2.43 -10.20 1.29
CA ALA A 190 3.89 -10.15 1.27
C ALA A 190 4.46 -10.97 2.44
N SER A 191 5.55 -11.69 2.20
CA SER A 191 6.23 -12.51 3.20
C SER A 191 7.68 -12.06 3.34
N SER A 192 8.14 -11.98 4.58
CA SER A 192 9.56 -11.72 4.90
C SER A 192 10.47 -12.88 4.48
N ASP A 193 9.90 -14.07 4.23
CA ASP A 193 10.62 -15.28 3.84
C ASP A 193 10.85 -15.40 2.33
N ALA A 194 10.38 -14.44 1.54
CA ALA A 194 10.66 -14.34 0.11
C ALA A 194 12.14 -13.98 -0.09
N LYS A 195 13.02 -14.99 -0.03
CA LYS A 195 14.46 -14.89 -0.30
C LYS A 195 14.76 -15.24 -1.74
#